data_be02ff8649fdc60ad2d8f870b68f38ff
#
_entry.id   be02ff8649fdc60ad2d8f870b68f38ff
#
_cell.length_a   1.000
_cell.length_b   1.000
_cell.length_c   1.000
_cell.angle_alpha   90.00
_cell.angle_beta   90.00
_cell.angle_gamma   90.00
#
_symmetry.space_group_name_H-M   'P 1'
#
loop_
_entity.id
_entity.type
_entity.pdbx_description
1 polymer ?
#
loop_
_entity_poly.entity_id
_entity_poly.type
_entity_poly.pdbx_seq_one_letter_code
_entity_poly.pdbx_strand_id
1 'polypeptide(L)'
;MAGSTEYEQVRSGEGYAVGNLDDLGSGPGFRKVRAGLGVTAFGVNAIVMPPGIATGFHYHDEQQELYFVHRGAVEIEFGDGSVHELREGSFARVDAATPRQLRNSGEVDAIYVVAGGKDGYVGRDGRVPEGEQERVRALHELRPSEPAG
;
A
#
# COMPACT_ATOMS: atom_id res chain seq x y z
N MET A 1 -8.65 -1.18 -30.26
CA MET A 1 -8.66 -0.74 -29.28
C MET A 1 -7.62 -0.90 -28.54
N ALA A 2 -7.55 -0.17 -27.96
CA ALA A 2 -6.59 -0.19 -27.22
C ALA A 2 -6.41 -1.43 -26.73
N GLY A 3 -5.54 -1.87 -27.03
CA GLY A 3 -5.20 -3.00 -26.63
C GLY A 3 -5.56 -3.32 -25.26
N SER A 4 -5.36 -4.41 -24.88
CA SER A 4 -5.63 -4.81 -23.60
C SER A 4 -4.95 -3.94 -22.65
N THR A 5 -5.54 -3.81 -21.58
CA THR A 5 -4.96 -3.09 -20.51
C THR A 5 -4.60 -4.06 -19.44
N GLU A 6 -3.81 -3.62 -18.52
CA GLU A 6 -3.48 -4.44 -17.37
C GLU A 6 -4.70 -4.74 -16.50
N TYR A 7 -5.85 -4.17 -16.81
CA TYR A 7 -7.06 -4.35 -16.01
C TYR A 7 -8.20 -4.97 -16.82
N GLU A 8 -7.87 -5.75 -17.83
CA GLU A 8 -8.92 -6.27 -18.73
C GLU A 8 -9.91 -7.21 -18.03
N GLN A 9 -9.57 -7.78 -16.87
CA GLN A 9 -10.47 -8.63 -16.12
C GLN A 9 -11.40 -7.84 -15.19
N VAL A 10 -11.18 -6.56 -15.05
CA VAL A 10 -12.08 -5.71 -14.27
C VAL A 10 -13.37 -5.53 -15.09
N ARG A 11 -14.49 -5.68 -14.43
CA ARG A 11 -15.78 -5.51 -15.06
C ARG A 11 -16.40 -4.19 -14.64
N SER A 12 -16.90 -3.43 -15.59
CA SER A 12 -17.46 -2.13 -15.29
C SER A 12 -18.73 -1.86 -16.05
N GLY A 13 -19.53 -0.97 -15.53
CA GLY A 13 -20.74 -0.46 -16.14
C GLY A 13 -20.93 0.97 -15.72
N GLU A 14 -22.15 1.48 -15.91
CA GLU A 14 -22.41 2.84 -15.52
C GLU A 14 -22.46 2.95 -14.01
N GLY A 15 -21.52 3.69 -13.44
CA GLY A 15 -21.46 3.94 -12.00
C GLY A 15 -20.79 2.87 -11.17
N TYR A 16 -20.14 1.86 -11.78
CA TYR A 16 -19.49 0.84 -10.98
C TYR A 16 -18.33 0.15 -11.71
N ALA A 17 -17.43 -0.42 -10.93
CA ALA A 17 -16.40 -1.33 -11.42
C ALA A 17 -16.14 -2.38 -10.36
N VAL A 18 -15.85 -3.61 -10.77
CA VAL A 18 -15.66 -4.75 -9.88
C VAL A 18 -14.42 -5.52 -10.32
N GLY A 19 -13.59 -5.88 -9.39
CA GLY A 19 -12.41 -6.70 -9.67
C GLY A 19 -11.89 -7.34 -8.39
N ASN A 20 -11.13 -8.40 -8.57
CA ASN A 20 -10.46 -9.08 -7.48
C ASN A 20 -9.02 -8.58 -7.39
N LEU A 21 -8.37 -8.82 -6.27
CA LEU A 21 -6.94 -8.50 -6.11
C LEU A 21 -6.11 -9.04 -7.28
N ASP A 22 -6.43 -10.23 -7.74
CA ASP A 22 -5.68 -10.87 -8.83
C ASP A 22 -5.88 -10.20 -10.18
N ASP A 23 -6.93 -9.40 -10.31
CA ASP A 23 -7.18 -8.63 -11.53
C ASP A 23 -6.41 -7.30 -11.54
N LEU A 24 -5.84 -6.92 -10.41
CA LEU A 24 -5.30 -5.58 -10.18
C LEU A 24 -3.78 -5.56 -10.07
N GLY A 25 -3.14 -6.67 -10.35
CA GLY A 25 -1.70 -6.80 -10.33
C GLY A 25 -1.30 -8.25 -10.12
N SER A 26 -0.01 -8.52 -10.12
CA SER A 26 0.52 -9.86 -9.92
C SER A 26 1.84 -9.81 -9.17
N GLY A 27 2.21 -10.92 -8.55
CA GLY A 27 3.46 -11.01 -7.80
C GLY A 27 3.45 -10.17 -6.52
N PRO A 28 4.61 -9.97 -5.92
CA PRO A 28 4.73 -9.07 -4.78
C PRO A 28 4.45 -7.61 -5.18
N GLY A 29 4.05 -6.81 -4.22
CA GLY A 29 3.88 -5.38 -4.42
C GLY A 29 2.43 -4.97 -4.59
N PHE A 30 2.21 -3.92 -5.35
CA PHE A 30 0.93 -3.25 -5.42
C PHE A 30 -0.12 -4.03 -6.18
N ARG A 31 -1.34 -3.99 -5.64
CA ARG A 31 -2.57 -4.24 -6.37
C ARG A 31 -3.24 -2.88 -6.53
N LYS A 32 -3.32 -2.38 -7.74
CA LYS A 32 -3.68 -0.98 -8.02
C LYS A 32 -5.18 -0.79 -8.03
N VAL A 33 -5.75 -0.79 -6.84
CA VAL A 33 -7.21 -0.72 -6.67
C VAL A 33 -7.76 0.59 -7.22
N ARG A 34 -7.14 1.72 -6.84
CA ARG A 34 -7.61 3.02 -7.29
C ARG A 34 -7.61 3.12 -8.81
N ALA A 35 -6.48 2.85 -9.43
CA ALA A 35 -6.36 2.98 -10.87
C ALA A 35 -7.21 1.94 -11.61
N GLY A 36 -7.18 0.70 -11.15
CA GLY A 36 -7.88 -0.39 -11.81
C GLY A 36 -9.39 -0.29 -11.75
N LEU A 37 -9.93 0.22 -10.65
CA LEU A 37 -11.37 0.39 -10.50
C LEU A 37 -11.84 1.80 -10.82
N GLY A 38 -10.92 2.74 -11.05
CA GLY A 38 -11.30 4.11 -11.38
C GLY A 38 -11.82 4.92 -10.20
N VAL A 39 -11.30 4.65 -9.01
CA VAL A 39 -11.69 5.43 -7.82
C VAL A 39 -11.06 6.81 -7.93
N THR A 40 -11.87 7.84 -7.79
CA THR A 40 -11.40 9.22 -7.93
C THR A 40 -11.46 10.04 -6.65
N ALA A 41 -12.25 9.61 -5.68
CA ALA A 41 -12.52 10.41 -4.49
C ALA A 41 -11.49 10.21 -3.37
N PHE A 42 -10.73 9.13 -3.40
CA PHE A 42 -9.70 8.84 -2.39
C PHE A 42 -8.69 7.88 -2.99
N GLY A 43 -7.53 7.78 -2.34
CA GLY A 43 -6.52 6.81 -2.71
C GLY A 43 -6.79 5.48 -2.03
N VAL A 44 -6.58 4.39 -2.74
CA VAL A 44 -6.68 3.05 -2.17
C VAL A 44 -5.87 2.08 -2.99
N ASN A 45 -5.04 1.30 -2.32
CA ASN A 45 -4.31 0.21 -2.96
C ASN A 45 -4.19 -0.94 -1.97
N ALA A 46 -3.96 -2.13 -2.49
CA ALA A 46 -3.58 -3.26 -1.67
C ALA A 46 -2.12 -3.59 -1.97
N ILE A 47 -1.47 -4.19 -1.01
CA ILE A 47 -0.07 -4.58 -1.14
C ILE A 47 0.08 -6.04 -0.74
N VAL A 48 0.73 -6.82 -1.58
CA VAL A 48 1.14 -8.18 -1.25
C VAL A 48 2.59 -8.11 -0.81
N MET A 49 2.83 -8.39 0.45
CA MET A 49 4.13 -8.21 1.08
C MET A 49 4.69 -9.56 1.51
N PRO A 50 5.69 -10.07 0.80
CA PRO A 50 6.32 -11.34 1.20
C PRO A 50 7.06 -11.23 2.52
N PRO A 51 7.36 -12.37 3.16
CA PRO A 51 8.18 -12.37 4.37
C PRO A 51 9.50 -11.63 4.17
N GLY A 52 9.91 -10.89 5.18
CA GLY A 52 11.19 -10.18 5.17
C GLY A 52 11.17 -8.84 4.47
N ILE A 53 10.05 -8.45 3.87
CA ILE A 53 9.95 -7.18 3.15
C ILE A 53 9.38 -6.09 4.07
N ALA A 54 9.87 -4.89 3.88
CA ALA A 54 9.43 -3.70 4.62
C ALA A 54 9.31 -2.52 3.67
N THR A 55 8.50 -1.53 4.06
CA THR A 55 8.30 -0.33 3.24
C THR A 55 9.37 0.73 3.44
N GLY A 56 10.14 0.68 4.50
CA GLY A 56 10.91 1.84 4.92
C GLY A 56 10.04 2.84 5.68
N PHE A 57 10.67 3.74 6.41
CA PHE A 57 9.93 4.79 7.10
C PHE A 57 9.52 5.87 6.13
N HIS A 58 8.27 6.34 6.26
CA HIS A 58 7.77 7.45 5.45
C HIS A 58 6.63 8.14 6.20
N TYR A 59 6.32 9.35 5.78
CA TYR A 59 5.16 10.12 6.23
C TYR A 59 4.58 10.84 5.01
N HIS A 60 3.46 11.51 5.21
CA HIS A 60 2.78 12.22 4.12
C HIS A 60 2.62 13.69 4.49
N ASP A 61 2.49 14.53 3.47
CA ASP A 61 2.27 15.96 3.70
C ASP A 61 0.82 16.25 4.10
N GLU A 62 -0.13 15.60 3.45
CA GLU A 62 -1.53 15.94 3.62
C GLU A 62 -2.44 14.77 3.94
N GLN A 63 -2.21 13.60 3.34
CA GLN A 63 -3.22 12.55 3.44
C GLN A 63 -3.11 11.76 4.74
N GLN A 64 -4.26 11.56 5.35
CA GLN A 64 -4.41 10.59 6.44
C GLN A 64 -4.63 9.23 5.80
N GLU A 65 -4.07 8.19 6.39
CA GLU A 65 -4.20 6.84 5.87
C GLU A 65 -4.85 5.90 6.85
N LEU A 66 -5.58 4.93 6.31
CA LEU A 66 -6.15 3.83 7.06
C LEU A 66 -5.61 2.54 6.46
N TYR A 67 -5.01 1.72 7.29
CA TYR A 67 -4.49 0.40 6.91
C TYR A 67 -5.43 -0.68 7.41
N PHE A 68 -5.63 -1.72 6.62
CA PHE A 68 -6.43 -2.88 7.00
C PHE A 68 -5.72 -4.15 6.56
N VAL A 69 -5.46 -5.07 7.48
CA VAL A 69 -4.79 -6.33 7.14
C VAL A 69 -5.84 -7.36 6.74
N HIS A 70 -5.76 -7.79 5.49
CA HIS A 70 -6.66 -8.77 4.92
C HIS A 70 -6.18 -10.20 5.16
N ARG A 71 -4.89 -10.45 5.02
CA ARG A 71 -4.28 -11.78 5.20
C ARG A 71 -2.92 -11.68 5.85
N GLY A 72 -2.56 -12.70 6.64
CA GLY A 72 -1.29 -12.71 7.31
C GLY A 72 -1.23 -11.71 8.43
N ALA A 73 -0.04 -11.21 8.71
CA ALA A 73 0.17 -10.18 9.70
C ALA A 73 1.33 -9.30 9.30
N VAL A 74 1.27 -8.05 9.66
CA VAL A 74 2.39 -7.11 9.48
C VAL A 74 2.66 -6.41 10.79
N GLU A 75 3.88 -5.93 10.95
CA GLU A 75 4.21 -5.04 12.04
C GLU A 75 4.22 -3.62 11.51
N ILE A 76 3.69 -2.69 12.29
CA ILE A 76 3.83 -1.28 11.98
C ILE A 76 4.63 -0.61 13.08
N GLU A 77 5.67 0.09 12.67
CA GLU A 77 6.51 0.85 13.59
C GLU A 77 6.29 2.33 13.34
N PHE A 78 6.15 3.10 14.41
CA PHE A 78 5.95 4.55 14.32
C PHE A 78 7.23 5.29 14.71
N GLY A 79 7.25 6.58 14.38
CA GLY A 79 8.43 7.42 14.65
C GLY A 79 8.79 7.55 16.12
N ASP A 80 7.87 7.27 17.03
CA ASP A 80 8.14 7.27 18.47
C ASP A 80 8.80 5.97 18.96
N GLY A 81 9.07 5.04 18.05
CA GLY A 81 9.70 3.76 18.36
C GLY A 81 8.73 2.65 18.75
N SER A 82 7.44 2.95 18.86
CA SER A 82 6.47 1.90 19.19
C SER A 82 6.26 0.97 18.00
N VAL A 83 6.07 -0.30 18.28
CA VAL A 83 5.83 -1.34 17.27
C VAL A 83 4.55 -2.07 17.64
N HIS A 84 3.69 -2.25 16.67
CA HIS A 84 2.40 -2.91 16.88
C HIS A 84 2.22 -4.02 15.85
N GLU A 85 1.78 -5.18 16.30
CA GLU A 85 1.43 -6.24 15.37
C GLU A 85 0.01 -6.04 14.87
N LEU A 86 -0.16 -6.06 13.58
CA LEU A 86 -1.46 -6.01 12.93
C LEU A 86 -1.75 -7.38 12.34
N ARG A 87 -2.53 -8.17 13.07
CA ARG A 87 -2.99 -9.47 12.57
C ARG A 87 -4.16 -9.30 11.62
N GLU A 88 -4.58 -10.39 11.01
CA GLU A 88 -5.76 -10.35 10.12
C GLU A 88 -6.93 -9.65 10.80
N GLY A 89 -7.56 -8.74 10.06
CA GLY A 89 -8.69 -7.98 10.59
C GLY A 89 -8.32 -6.72 11.33
N SER A 90 -7.03 -6.43 11.50
CA SER A 90 -6.59 -5.22 12.22
C SER A 90 -6.67 -3.98 11.34
N PHE A 91 -6.97 -2.87 11.99
CA PHE A 91 -6.97 -1.55 11.34
C PHE A 91 -5.98 -0.64 12.04
N ALA A 92 -5.39 0.27 11.30
CA ALA A 92 -4.56 1.33 11.86
C ALA A 92 -4.84 2.64 11.14
N ARG A 93 -5.22 3.68 11.89
CA ARG A 93 -5.29 5.03 11.34
C ARG A 93 -3.93 5.69 11.58
N VAL A 94 -3.39 6.30 10.55
CA VAL A 94 -2.11 7.00 10.65
C VAL A 94 -2.28 8.40 10.07
N ASP A 95 -2.04 9.41 10.90
CA ASP A 95 -2.14 10.78 10.46
C ASP A 95 -1.00 11.12 9.52
N ALA A 96 -1.20 12.12 8.67
CA ALA A 96 -0.28 12.43 7.58
C ALA A 96 1.17 12.55 8.04
N ALA A 97 1.42 13.39 9.01
CA ALA A 97 2.80 13.69 9.43
C ALA A 97 3.45 12.63 10.31
N THR A 98 2.76 11.55 10.63
CA THR A 98 3.27 10.51 11.53
C THR A 98 4.16 9.54 10.75
N PRO A 99 5.47 9.48 11.01
CA PRO A 99 6.33 8.53 10.33
C PRO A 99 5.95 7.09 10.69
N ARG A 100 5.96 6.21 9.69
CA ARG A 100 5.62 4.81 9.87
C ARG A 100 6.40 3.93 8.91
N GLN A 101 6.54 2.69 9.32
CA GLN A 101 7.09 1.63 8.49
C GLN A 101 6.25 0.37 8.72
N LEU A 102 5.93 -0.33 7.64
CA LEU A 102 5.29 -1.64 7.72
C LEU A 102 6.28 -2.69 7.28
N ARG A 103 6.24 -3.84 7.93
CA ARG A 103 7.10 -4.96 7.56
C ARG A 103 6.40 -6.29 7.83
N ASN A 104 6.76 -7.27 7.04
CA ASN A 104 6.28 -8.63 7.26
C ASN A 104 7.40 -9.44 7.92
N SER A 105 7.30 -9.64 9.22
CA SER A 105 8.27 -10.44 9.96
C SER A 105 7.79 -11.88 10.16
N GLY A 106 6.69 -12.26 9.53
CA GLY A 106 6.17 -13.62 9.58
C GLY A 106 6.77 -14.52 8.52
N GLU A 107 6.13 -15.66 8.31
CA GLU A 107 6.61 -16.70 7.39
C GLU A 107 5.75 -16.87 6.14
N VAL A 108 4.64 -16.17 6.06
CA VAL A 108 3.74 -16.24 4.90
C VAL A 108 3.52 -14.83 4.36
N ASP A 109 3.06 -14.74 3.12
CA ASP A 109 2.73 -13.45 2.53
C ASP A 109 1.66 -12.76 3.36
N ALA A 110 1.79 -11.46 3.50
CA ALA A 110 0.75 -10.64 4.08
C ALA A 110 0.11 -9.81 2.97
N ILE A 111 -1.18 -9.51 3.13
CA ILE A 111 -1.90 -8.65 2.22
C ILE A 111 -2.59 -7.60 3.06
N TYR A 112 -2.30 -6.33 2.80
CA TYR A 112 -3.00 -5.25 3.47
C TYR A 112 -3.50 -4.23 2.46
N VAL A 113 -4.53 -3.50 2.87
CA VAL A 113 -5.14 -2.43 2.08
C VAL A 113 -4.79 -1.13 2.76
N VAL A 114 -4.42 -0.12 1.99
CA VAL A 114 -4.23 1.23 2.50
C VAL A 114 -5.12 2.17 1.72
N ALA A 115 -5.90 2.96 2.46
CA ALA A 115 -6.75 3.99 1.87
C ALA A 115 -6.35 5.34 2.46
N GLY A 116 -6.31 6.37 1.64
CA GLY A 116 -5.88 7.67 2.11
C GLY A 116 -6.49 8.81 1.34
N GLY A 117 -6.50 9.98 1.99
CA GLY A 117 -6.99 11.19 1.38
C GLY A 117 -7.02 12.35 2.36
N LYS A 118 -7.44 13.51 1.83
CA LYS A 118 -7.66 14.71 2.61
C LYS A 118 -8.70 15.50 1.83
N ASP A 119 -9.95 15.39 2.25
CA ASP A 119 -11.07 15.99 1.53
C ASP A 119 -11.10 15.54 0.05
N GLY A 120 -10.71 14.30 -0.18
CA GLY A 120 -10.64 13.72 -1.51
C GLY A 120 -9.29 13.04 -1.75
N TYR A 121 -9.05 12.64 -2.98
CA TYR A 121 -7.80 12.00 -3.36
C TYR A 121 -6.65 13.01 -3.32
N VAL A 122 -5.55 12.58 -2.73
CA VAL A 122 -4.31 13.34 -2.73
C VAL A 122 -3.29 12.54 -3.53
N GLY A 123 -2.63 13.18 -4.45
CA GLY A 123 -1.56 12.55 -5.23
C GLY A 123 -0.37 12.22 -4.35
N ARG A 124 0.73 11.83 -4.98
CA ARG A 124 1.90 11.36 -4.26
C ARG A 124 2.47 12.45 -3.36
N ASP A 125 2.26 12.31 -2.07
CA ASP A 125 2.78 13.23 -1.07
C ASP A 125 3.64 12.52 -0.02
N GLY A 126 4.05 11.29 -0.29
CA GLY A 126 4.93 10.55 0.61
C GLY A 126 6.29 11.20 0.73
N ARG A 127 6.82 11.22 1.93
CA ARG A 127 8.12 11.79 2.27
C ARG A 127 8.92 10.79 3.08
N VAL A 128 10.23 10.84 2.92
CA VAL A 128 11.13 10.01 3.70
C VAL A 128 11.76 10.90 4.76
N PRO A 129 11.70 10.50 6.04
CA PRO A 129 12.35 11.29 7.09
C PRO A 129 13.83 11.47 6.80
N GLU A 130 14.40 12.56 7.27
CA GLU A 130 15.81 12.83 7.11
C GLU A 130 16.62 11.64 7.63
N GLY A 131 17.59 11.20 6.86
CA GLY A 131 18.44 10.07 7.23
C GLY A 131 17.93 8.71 6.78
N GLU A 132 16.73 8.64 6.23
CA GLU A 132 16.14 7.36 5.83
C GLU A 132 16.32 7.01 4.36
N GLN A 133 16.82 7.94 3.53
CA GLN A 133 16.92 7.70 2.09
C GLN A 133 17.76 6.50 1.74
N GLU A 134 18.90 6.33 2.39
CA GLU A 134 19.76 5.19 2.12
C GLU A 134 19.10 3.89 2.53
N ARG A 135 18.42 3.88 3.66
CA ARG A 135 17.74 2.71 4.14
C ARG A 135 16.63 2.30 3.18
N VAL A 136 15.85 3.25 2.70
CA VAL A 136 14.78 2.99 1.74
C VAL A 136 15.36 2.44 0.44
N ARG A 137 16.46 3.00 -0.03
CA ARG A 137 17.12 2.53 -1.23
C ARG A 137 17.58 1.07 -1.07
N ALA A 138 18.19 0.76 0.06
CA ALA A 138 18.64 -0.60 0.31
C ALA A 138 17.49 -1.60 0.32
N LEU A 139 16.35 -1.21 0.89
CA LEU A 139 15.17 -2.06 0.89
C LEU A 139 14.65 -2.29 -0.52
N HIS A 140 14.66 -1.24 -1.35
CA HIS A 140 14.23 -1.38 -2.74
C HIS A 140 15.14 -2.31 -3.53
N GLU A 141 16.42 -2.28 -3.27
CA GLU A 141 17.37 -3.16 -3.94
C GLU A 141 17.18 -4.62 -3.58
N LEU A 142 16.63 -4.90 -2.41
CA LEU A 142 16.36 -6.27 -1.98
C LEU A 142 15.07 -6.83 -2.53
N ARG A 143 14.23 -6.00 -3.10
CA ARG A 143 12.94 -6.44 -3.64
C ARG A 143 13.08 -6.97 -5.04
N PRO A 144 12.24 -7.94 -5.43
CA PRO A 144 12.08 -8.23 -6.84
C PRO A 144 11.62 -6.98 -7.56
N SER A 145 11.90 -6.91 -8.86
CA SER A 145 11.43 -5.79 -9.66
C SER A 145 9.94 -5.62 -9.53
N GLU A 146 9.50 -4.42 -9.25
CA GLU A 146 8.09 -4.12 -9.07
C GLU A 146 7.62 -3.14 -10.13
N PRO A 147 6.35 -3.25 -10.54
CA PRO A 147 5.78 -2.21 -11.41
C PRO A 147 5.81 -0.88 -10.68
N ALA A 148 6.03 0.19 -11.40
CA ALA A 148 5.98 1.52 -10.82
C ALA A 148 4.59 1.75 -10.23
N GLY A 149 4.56 2.10 -8.99
CA GLY A 149 3.31 2.25 -8.28
C GLY A 149 2.68 3.60 -8.46
#